data_ba6b0c102fca684106799f499d2fa963
#
_entry.id   ba6b0c102fca684106799f499d2fa963
#
_cell.length_a   1.000
_cell.length_b   1.000
_cell.length_c   1.000
_cell.angle_alpha   90.00
_cell.angle_beta   90.00
_cell.angle_gamma   90.00
#
_symmetry.space_group_name_H-M   'P 1'
#
loop_
_entity.id
_entity.type
_entity.pdbx_description
1 polymer ?
#
loop_
_entity_poly.entity_id
_entity_poly.type
_entity_poly.pdbx_seq_one_letter_code
_entity_poly.pdbx_strand_id
1 'polypeptide(L)'
;MKQLSEKRKEKFSAKRVAVLGVLLALASAMFIVESLVPPLLPMAPYVKIGLANSVVLLVIILFGAADAFLFVLAKNLLTALAVSFFVLPFNLAGSLCAYLAMAAMYVLLYPKVSLVSVSIAGAIVSNIARTGVAVLLMEAPSLYIQLPFICGLSVLAGIV
;
A
#
# COMPACT_ATOMS: atom_id res chain seq x y z
N MET A 1 -17.12 -29.25 14.13
CA MET A 1 -16.16 -29.53 13.04
C MET A 1 -16.71 -29.21 11.64
N LYS A 2 -17.94 -29.55 11.25
CA LYS A 2 -18.53 -29.22 9.94
C LYS A 2 -18.56 -27.73 9.62
N GLN A 3 -18.97 -26.86 10.56
CA GLN A 3 -19.03 -25.41 10.37
C GLN A 3 -17.64 -24.75 10.14
N LEU A 4 -16.60 -25.26 10.80
CA LEU A 4 -15.23 -24.80 10.59
C LEU A 4 -14.69 -25.21 9.20
N SER A 5 -15.11 -26.37 8.70
CA SER A 5 -14.78 -26.86 7.37
C SER A 5 -15.49 -26.06 6.26
N GLU A 6 -16.75 -25.68 6.48
CA GLU A 6 -17.50 -24.85 5.52
C GLU A 6 -16.96 -23.41 5.46
N LYS A 7 -16.69 -22.77 6.62
CA LYS A 7 -16.02 -21.47 6.66
C LYS A 7 -14.63 -21.47 6.02
N ARG A 8 -13.91 -22.62 6.10
CA ARG A 8 -12.63 -22.78 5.44
C ARG A 8 -12.77 -22.95 3.92
N LYS A 9 -13.83 -23.61 3.45
CA LYS A 9 -14.15 -23.74 2.01
C LYS A 9 -14.61 -22.44 1.40
N GLU A 10 -15.35 -21.59 2.12
CA GLU A 10 -15.72 -20.24 1.67
C GLU A 10 -14.50 -19.32 1.56
N LYS A 11 -13.52 -19.45 2.46
CA LYS A 11 -12.27 -18.71 2.38
C LYS A 11 -11.44 -19.02 1.12
N PHE A 12 -11.53 -20.23 0.59
CA PHE A 12 -10.80 -20.68 -0.60
C PHE A 12 -11.72 -20.90 -1.82
N SER A 13 -12.79 -20.13 -1.94
CA SER A 13 -13.58 -20.16 -3.16
C SER A 13 -12.72 -19.71 -4.35
N ALA A 14 -12.73 -20.49 -5.44
CA ALA A 14 -12.01 -20.17 -6.67
C ALA A 14 -12.32 -18.74 -7.18
N LYS A 15 -13.56 -18.30 -7.01
CA LYS A 15 -14.00 -16.93 -7.32
C LYS A 15 -13.25 -15.86 -6.50
N ARG A 16 -13.04 -16.11 -5.20
CA ARG A 16 -12.31 -15.20 -4.30
C ARG A 16 -10.84 -15.10 -4.70
N VAL A 17 -10.20 -16.22 -4.96
CA VAL A 17 -8.80 -16.28 -5.43
C VAL A 17 -8.64 -15.56 -6.78
N ALA A 18 -9.58 -15.77 -7.70
CA ALA A 18 -9.57 -15.10 -8.99
C ALA A 18 -9.69 -13.57 -8.86
N VAL A 19 -10.60 -13.07 -8.01
CA VAL A 19 -10.75 -11.62 -7.77
C VAL A 19 -9.50 -11.04 -7.12
N LEU A 20 -8.93 -11.70 -6.12
CA LEU A 20 -7.67 -11.27 -5.49
C LEU A 20 -6.52 -11.27 -6.51
N GLY A 21 -6.45 -12.25 -7.41
CA GLY A 21 -5.47 -12.29 -8.48
C GLY A 21 -5.58 -11.12 -9.46
N VAL A 22 -6.81 -10.78 -9.87
CA VAL A 22 -7.07 -9.60 -10.73
C VAL A 22 -6.69 -8.30 -10.02
N LEU A 23 -7.08 -8.14 -8.75
CA LEU A 23 -6.72 -6.97 -7.96
C LEU A 23 -5.19 -6.88 -7.75
N LEU A 24 -4.51 -8.01 -7.58
CA LEU A 24 -3.07 -8.07 -7.44
C LEU A 24 -2.37 -7.64 -8.74
N ALA A 25 -2.85 -8.11 -9.88
CA ALA A 25 -2.35 -7.68 -11.19
C ALA A 25 -2.57 -6.18 -11.40
N LEU A 26 -3.76 -5.66 -11.04
CA LEU A 26 -4.09 -4.24 -11.14
C LEU A 26 -3.17 -3.39 -10.24
N ALA A 27 -3.00 -3.77 -8.97
CA ALA A 27 -2.13 -3.06 -8.03
C ALA A 27 -0.66 -3.07 -8.49
N SER A 28 -0.20 -4.18 -9.06
CA SER A 28 1.15 -4.31 -9.59
C SER A 28 1.35 -3.48 -10.85
N ALA A 29 0.36 -3.46 -11.75
CA ALA A 29 0.38 -2.62 -12.94
C ALA A 29 0.41 -1.13 -12.58
N MET A 30 -0.45 -0.68 -11.65
CA MET A 30 -0.44 0.69 -11.14
C MET A 30 0.93 1.06 -10.55
N PHE A 31 1.53 0.17 -9.78
CA PHE A 31 2.86 0.39 -9.23
C PHE A 31 3.94 0.51 -10.31
N ILE A 32 3.89 -0.32 -11.35
CA ILE A 32 4.84 -0.27 -12.48
C ILE A 32 4.66 1.06 -13.23
N VAL A 33 3.43 1.46 -13.52
CA VAL A 33 3.13 2.74 -14.17
C VAL A 33 3.67 3.92 -13.35
N GLU A 34 3.43 3.92 -12.02
CA GLU A 34 4.03 4.93 -11.14
C GLU A 34 5.57 4.92 -11.19
N SER A 35 6.18 3.75 -11.41
CA SER A 35 7.64 3.62 -11.47
C SER A 35 8.23 4.11 -12.78
N LEU A 36 7.43 4.18 -13.85
CA LEU A 36 7.81 4.73 -15.15
C LEU A 36 7.69 6.26 -15.20
N VAL A 37 6.87 6.85 -14.33
CA VAL A 37 6.78 8.31 -14.21
C VAL A 37 8.06 8.83 -13.57
N PRO A 38 8.72 9.86 -14.18
CA PRO A 38 9.88 10.48 -13.57
C PRO A 38 9.58 10.88 -12.13
N PRO A 39 10.55 10.76 -11.21
CA PRO A 39 10.32 11.14 -9.81
C PRO A 39 9.89 12.60 -9.75
N LEU A 40 8.75 12.86 -9.12
CA LEU A 40 8.20 14.21 -8.92
C LEU A 40 9.18 15.13 -8.17
N LEU A 41 10.04 14.51 -7.38
CA LEU A 41 11.17 15.14 -6.70
C LEU A 41 12.46 14.43 -7.12
N PRO A 42 13.36 15.09 -7.87
CA PRO A 42 14.62 14.48 -8.28
C PRO A 42 15.48 13.97 -7.11
N MET A 43 15.34 14.58 -5.94
CA MET A 43 16.05 14.19 -4.71
C MET A 43 15.36 13.06 -3.91
N ALA A 44 14.14 12.66 -4.29
CA ALA A 44 13.36 11.65 -3.58
C ALA A 44 12.73 10.61 -4.54
N PRO A 45 13.55 9.81 -5.23
CA PRO A 45 13.05 8.84 -6.23
C PRO A 45 12.22 7.70 -5.61
N TYR A 46 12.26 7.56 -4.27
CA TYR A 46 11.49 6.58 -3.51
C TYR A 46 10.05 7.02 -3.21
N VAL A 47 9.73 8.32 -3.39
CA VAL A 47 8.39 8.87 -3.18
C VAL A 47 7.51 8.47 -4.36
N LYS A 48 6.34 7.92 -4.03
CA LYS A 48 5.33 7.50 -5.02
C LYS A 48 3.98 8.10 -4.68
N ILE A 49 3.17 8.28 -5.71
CA ILE A 49 1.79 8.78 -5.57
C ILE A 49 0.98 7.86 -4.66
N GLY A 50 1.15 6.55 -4.80
CA GLY A 50 0.51 5.58 -3.91
C GLY A 50 -0.83 5.06 -4.44
N LEU A 51 -1.09 5.15 -5.74
CA LEU A 51 -2.32 4.61 -6.37
C LEU A 51 -2.56 3.13 -6.01
N ALA A 52 -1.49 2.35 -5.93
CA ALA A 52 -1.57 0.95 -5.51
C ALA A 52 -2.11 0.76 -4.07
N ASN A 53 -2.07 1.78 -3.21
CA ASN A 53 -2.61 1.70 -1.85
C ASN A 53 -4.15 1.78 -1.85
N SER A 54 -4.77 2.45 -2.84
CA SER A 54 -6.23 2.46 -3.00
C SER A 54 -6.77 1.05 -3.27
N VAL A 55 -6.03 0.24 -4.03
CA VAL A 55 -6.38 -1.18 -4.24
C VAL A 55 -6.24 -1.98 -2.94
N VAL A 56 -5.24 -1.70 -2.12
CA VAL A 56 -5.10 -2.33 -0.79
C VAL A 56 -6.29 -2.00 0.11
N LEU A 57 -6.75 -0.75 0.11
CA LEU A 57 -7.95 -0.35 0.85
C LEU A 57 -9.19 -1.10 0.35
N LEU A 58 -9.34 -1.24 -0.96
CA LEU A 58 -10.44 -2.02 -1.56
C LEU A 58 -10.39 -3.49 -1.08
N VAL A 59 -9.21 -4.10 -1.01
CA VAL A 59 -9.05 -5.47 -0.50
C VAL A 59 -9.41 -5.54 1.00
N ILE A 60 -9.04 -4.54 1.82
CA ILE A 60 -9.44 -4.47 3.24
C ILE A 60 -10.97 -4.48 3.35
N ILE A 61 -11.67 -3.70 2.54
CA ILE A 61 -13.13 -3.56 2.56
C ILE A 61 -13.81 -4.86 2.10
N LEU A 62 -13.34 -5.48 1.02
CA LEU A 62 -14.00 -6.64 0.39
C LEU A 62 -13.67 -7.97 1.08
N PHE A 63 -12.45 -8.14 1.54
CA PHE A 63 -11.93 -9.44 2.02
C PHE A 63 -11.48 -9.40 3.48
N GLY A 64 -11.35 -8.21 4.05
CA GLY A 64 -10.93 -8.02 5.44
C GLY A 64 -9.40 -7.89 5.60
N ALA A 65 -8.98 -7.53 6.82
CA ALA A 65 -7.59 -7.20 7.13
C ALA A 65 -6.62 -8.37 6.91
N ALA A 66 -6.99 -9.61 7.27
CA ALA A 66 -6.08 -10.75 7.16
C ALA A 66 -5.69 -11.06 5.71
N ASP A 67 -6.65 -11.01 4.78
CA ASP A 67 -6.38 -11.24 3.35
C ASP A 67 -5.63 -10.05 2.72
N ALA A 68 -5.94 -8.84 3.17
CA ALA A 68 -5.22 -7.65 2.74
C ALA A 68 -3.75 -7.68 3.16
N PHE A 69 -3.42 -8.24 4.32
CA PHE A 69 -2.02 -8.45 4.73
C PHE A 69 -1.27 -9.36 3.75
N LEU A 70 -1.84 -10.52 3.45
CA LEU A 70 -1.25 -11.45 2.47
C LEU A 70 -1.14 -10.82 1.09
N PHE A 71 -2.17 -10.07 0.69
CA PHE A 71 -2.18 -9.32 -0.57
C PHE A 71 -1.03 -8.30 -0.64
N VAL A 72 -0.78 -7.54 0.43
CA VAL A 72 0.33 -6.57 0.49
C VAL A 72 1.67 -7.27 0.35
N LEU A 73 1.88 -8.41 1.01
CA LEU A 73 3.12 -9.20 0.87
C LEU A 73 3.31 -9.69 -0.56
N ALA A 74 2.27 -10.29 -1.15
CA ALA A 74 2.30 -10.80 -2.53
C ALA A 74 2.57 -9.67 -3.54
N LYS A 75 1.91 -8.51 -3.38
CA LYS A 75 2.12 -7.33 -4.21
C LYS A 75 3.57 -6.86 -4.15
N ASN A 76 4.15 -6.75 -2.95
CA ASN A 76 5.52 -6.27 -2.80
C ASN A 76 6.54 -7.25 -3.40
N LEU A 77 6.31 -8.54 -3.27
CA LEU A 77 7.16 -9.57 -3.88
C LEU A 77 7.09 -9.49 -5.42
N LEU A 78 5.89 -9.41 -5.98
CA LEU A 78 5.69 -9.26 -7.43
C LEU A 78 6.36 -8.00 -7.98
N THR A 79 6.19 -6.87 -7.31
CA THR A 79 6.77 -5.59 -7.75
C THR A 79 8.30 -5.58 -7.60
N ALA A 80 8.86 -6.26 -6.61
CA ALA A 80 10.31 -6.41 -6.47
C ALA A 80 10.90 -7.26 -7.60
N LEU A 81 10.22 -8.32 -8.02
CA LEU A 81 10.63 -9.15 -9.16
C LEU A 81 10.53 -8.39 -10.48
N ALA A 82 9.49 -7.55 -10.64
CA ALA A 82 9.23 -6.84 -11.89
C ALA A 82 10.13 -5.61 -12.09
N VAL A 83 10.49 -4.91 -11.02
CA VAL A 83 11.23 -3.63 -11.10
C VAL A 83 12.67 -3.79 -10.60
N SER A 84 12.86 -4.05 -9.32
CA SER A 84 14.17 -4.27 -8.71
C SER A 84 14.02 -4.69 -7.25
N PHE A 85 14.87 -5.60 -6.79
CA PHE A 85 14.99 -5.96 -5.36
C PHE A 85 15.46 -4.80 -4.47
N PHE A 86 16.20 -3.85 -5.03
CA PHE A 86 16.65 -2.67 -4.28
C PHE A 86 15.48 -1.81 -3.78
N VAL A 87 14.36 -1.81 -4.49
CA VAL A 87 13.16 -1.04 -4.13
C VAL A 87 12.31 -1.76 -3.07
N LEU A 88 12.59 -3.04 -2.81
CA LEU A 88 11.81 -3.87 -1.90
C LEU A 88 11.69 -3.29 -0.48
N PRO A 89 12.78 -2.90 0.22
CA PRO A 89 12.68 -2.38 1.59
C PRO A 89 11.83 -1.12 1.68
N PHE A 90 11.93 -0.21 0.72
CA PHE A 90 11.10 1.00 0.66
C PHE A 90 9.63 0.68 0.45
N ASN A 91 9.34 -0.22 -0.49
CA ASN A 91 7.97 -0.61 -0.80
C ASN A 91 7.33 -1.42 0.31
N LEU A 92 8.07 -2.34 0.92
CA LEU A 92 7.58 -3.18 2.00
C LEU A 92 7.23 -2.32 3.22
N ALA A 93 8.16 -1.46 3.66
CA ALA A 93 7.91 -0.54 4.76
C ALA A 93 6.71 0.38 4.48
N GLY A 94 6.70 1.05 3.33
CA GLY A 94 5.61 1.94 2.94
C GLY A 94 4.26 1.22 2.87
N SER A 95 4.19 0.06 2.23
CA SER A 95 2.94 -0.69 2.07
C SER A 95 2.44 -1.31 3.36
N LEU A 96 3.32 -1.82 4.23
CA LEU A 96 2.92 -2.38 5.52
C LEU A 96 2.42 -1.29 6.47
N CYS A 97 3.13 -0.16 6.56
CA CYS A 97 2.70 0.96 7.39
C CYS A 97 1.38 1.55 6.89
N ALA A 98 1.22 1.71 5.57
CA ALA A 98 -0.05 2.14 4.98
C ALA A 98 -1.19 1.16 5.29
N TYR A 99 -0.95 -0.13 5.10
CA TYR A 99 -1.93 -1.17 5.44
C TYR A 99 -2.34 -1.10 6.90
N LEU A 100 -1.39 -1.02 7.84
CA LEU A 100 -1.69 -0.92 9.28
C LEU A 100 -2.50 0.32 9.62
N ALA A 101 -2.14 1.48 9.06
CA ALA A 101 -2.87 2.73 9.26
C ALA A 101 -4.30 2.64 8.70
N MET A 102 -4.46 2.15 7.47
CA MET A 102 -5.76 2.01 6.83
C MET A 102 -6.63 0.98 7.54
N ALA A 103 -6.08 -0.18 7.92
CA ALA A 103 -6.81 -1.22 8.64
C ALA A 103 -7.24 -0.74 10.03
N ALA A 104 -6.36 -0.07 10.77
CA ALA A 104 -6.68 0.50 12.07
C ALA A 104 -7.78 1.57 11.95
N MET A 105 -7.66 2.52 11.02
CA MET A 105 -8.67 3.54 10.80
C MET A 105 -10.00 2.95 10.34
N TYR A 106 -9.97 1.96 9.45
CA TYR A 106 -11.19 1.30 8.98
C TYR A 106 -11.89 0.55 10.10
N VAL A 107 -11.16 -0.22 10.91
CA VAL A 107 -11.76 -1.02 12.00
C VAL A 107 -12.23 -0.15 13.17
N LEU A 108 -11.46 0.89 13.53
CA LEU A 108 -11.73 1.67 14.76
C LEU A 108 -12.62 2.89 14.50
N LEU A 109 -12.55 3.50 13.33
CA LEU A 109 -13.17 4.81 13.06
C LEU A 109 -14.29 4.75 12.00
N TYR A 110 -14.40 3.69 11.21
CA TYR A 110 -15.52 3.56 10.27
C TYR A 110 -16.83 3.23 11.04
N PRO A 111 -17.97 3.84 10.71
CA PRO A 111 -18.27 4.77 9.61
C PRO A 111 -18.07 6.26 9.93
N LYS A 112 -17.43 6.63 11.03
CA LYS A 112 -17.25 8.04 11.44
C LYS A 112 -16.33 8.83 10.51
N VAL A 113 -15.42 8.15 9.82
CA VAL A 113 -14.49 8.73 8.83
C VAL A 113 -14.84 8.24 7.44
N SER A 114 -14.60 9.09 6.42
CA SER A 114 -14.79 8.70 5.02
C SER A 114 -13.68 7.75 4.55
N LEU A 115 -13.98 6.91 3.55
CA LEU A 115 -12.98 6.04 2.91
C LEU A 115 -11.85 6.85 2.28
N VAL A 116 -12.15 8.05 1.78
CA VAL A 116 -11.16 8.99 1.25
C VAL A 116 -10.17 9.41 2.34
N SER A 117 -10.65 9.72 3.55
CA SER A 117 -9.77 10.06 4.68
C SER A 117 -8.85 8.90 5.06
N VAL A 118 -9.36 7.66 5.00
CA VAL A 118 -8.56 6.44 5.25
C VAL A 118 -7.50 6.28 4.18
N SER A 119 -7.83 6.52 2.89
CA SER A 119 -6.89 6.45 1.76
C SER A 119 -5.78 7.52 1.91
N ILE A 120 -6.15 8.76 2.21
CA ILE A 120 -5.19 9.86 2.44
C ILE A 120 -4.22 9.52 3.58
N ALA A 121 -4.73 9.04 4.70
CA ALA A 121 -3.88 8.63 5.83
C ALA A 121 -2.92 7.51 5.42
N GLY A 122 -3.39 6.51 4.68
CA GLY A 122 -2.56 5.45 4.12
C GLY A 122 -1.44 5.98 3.23
N ALA A 123 -1.75 6.92 2.33
CA ALA A 123 -0.76 7.53 1.44
C ALA A 123 0.31 8.32 2.20
N ILE A 124 -0.10 9.15 3.17
CA ILE A 124 0.82 9.92 4.03
C ILE A 124 1.75 8.99 4.80
N VAL A 125 1.18 8.00 5.51
CA VAL A 125 1.96 7.04 6.33
C VAL A 125 2.89 6.21 5.46
N SER A 126 2.46 5.81 4.25
CA SER A 126 3.30 5.11 3.28
C SER A 126 4.55 5.91 2.92
N ASN A 127 4.40 7.19 2.60
CA ASN A 127 5.52 8.03 2.19
C ASN A 127 6.43 8.39 3.36
N ILE A 128 5.89 8.60 4.56
CA ILE A 128 6.69 8.78 5.78
C ILE A 128 7.56 7.55 6.04
N ALA A 129 6.99 6.34 5.96
CA ALA A 129 7.72 5.10 6.17
C ALA A 129 8.83 4.90 5.12
N ARG A 130 8.54 5.19 3.84
CA ARG A 130 9.55 5.13 2.75
C ARG A 130 10.68 6.12 2.98
N THR A 131 10.37 7.35 3.37
CA THR A 131 11.38 8.36 3.70
C THR A 131 12.23 7.92 4.91
N GLY A 132 11.62 7.33 5.93
CA GLY A 132 12.35 6.77 7.06
C GLY A 132 13.36 5.69 6.64
N VAL A 133 12.95 4.76 5.77
CA VAL A 133 13.86 3.75 5.22
C VAL A 133 14.96 4.39 4.36
N ALA A 134 14.63 5.42 3.57
CA ALA A 134 15.61 6.14 2.77
C ALA A 134 16.68 6.82 3.64
N VAL A 135 16.26 7.49 4.71
CA VAL A 135 17.17 8.12 5.67
C VAL A 135 18.11 7.08 6.31
N LEU A 136 17.57 5.92 6.70
CA LEU A 136 18.36 4.85 7.32
C LEU A 136 19.37 4.23 6.35
N LEU A 137 18.97 3.99 5.10
CA LEU A 137 19.82 3.34 4.10
C LEU A 137 20.84 4.28 3.45
N MET A 138 20.50 5.57 3.32
CA MET A 138 21.34 6.57 2.66
C MET A 138 22.14 7.42 3.66
N GLU A 139 21.93 7.22 4.96
CA GLU A 139 22.54 8.01 6.04
C GLU A 139 22.37 9.54 5.86
N ALA A 140 21.25 9.96 5.25
CA ALA A 140 20.98 11.33 4.86
C ALA A 140 19.79 11.93 5.61
N PRO A 141 19.96 12.46 6.83
CA PRO A 141 18.88 13.08 7.63
C PRO A 141 18.20 14.26 6.92
N SER A 142 18.90 14.91 5.99
CA SER A 142 18.37 16.01 5.18
C SER A 142 17.12 15.66 4.37
N LEU A 143 16.88 14.37 4.11
CA LEU A 143 15.69 13.90 3.40
C LEU A 143 14.40 14.18 4.18
N TYR A 144 14.45 14.35 5.50
CA TYR A 144 13.28 14.74 6.30
C TYR A 144 12.75 16.14 5.97
N ILE A 145 13.59 17.04 5.45
CA ILE A 145 13.19 18.41 5.06
C ILE A 145 12.13 18.35 3.94
N GLN A 146 12.09 17.28 3.15
CA GLN A 146 11.14 17.10 2.05
C GLN A 146 9.78 16.54 2.51
N LEU A 147 9.66 16.07 3.76
CA LEU A 147 8.43 15.45 4.27
C LEU A 147 7.18 16.34 4.14
N PRO A 148 7.19 17.64 4.46
CA PRO A 148 5.99 18.47 4.34
C PRO A 148 5.45 18.51 2.91
N PHE A 149 6.36 18.58 1.92
CA PHE A 149 6.00 18.59 0.51
C PHE A 149 5.45 17.22 0.07
N ILE A 150 6.10 16.14 0.50
CA ILE A 150 5.68 14.75 0.24
C ILE A 150 4.29 14.48 0.82
N CYS A 151 4.03 14.96 2.05
CA CYS A 151 2.71 14.83 2.68
C CYS A 151 1.63 15.59 1.90
N GLY A 152 1.92 16.81 1.43
CA GLY A 152 1.00 17.56 0.57
C GLY A 152 0.65 16.83 -0.71
N LEU A 153 1.65 16.24 -1.38
CA LEU A 153 1.45 15.41 -2.57
C LEU A 153 0.63 14.15 -2.28
N SER A 154 0.85 13.54 -1.11
CA SER A 154 0.11 12.34 -0.67
C SER A 154 -1.37 12.60 -0.45
N VAL A 155 -1.76 13.81 -0.05
CA VAL A 155 -3.17 14.20 0.08
C VAL A 155 -3.86 14.18 -1.29
N LEU A 156 -3.23 14.74 -2.32
CA LEU A 156 -3.77 14.71 -3.69
C LEU A 156 -3.91 13.26 -4.19
N ALA A 157 -2.92 12.43 -3.91
CA ALA A 157 -2.92 11.02 -4.28
C ALA A 157 -4.00 10.19 -3.58
N GLY A 158 -4.31 10.50 -2.34
CA GLY A 158 -5.31 9.77 -1.56
C GLY A 158 -6.75 10.11 -1.94
N ILE A 159 -6.98 11.17 -2.73
CA ILE A 159 -8.29 11.57 -3.25
C ILE A 159 -8.65 10.77 -4.51
N VAL A 160 -7.67 10.32 -5.27
CA VAL A 160 -7.83 9.51 -6.49
C VAL A 160 -8.08 8.05 -6.14
#